data_120e62641b1932e1eb6c8b2539ee1c0d
#
_entry.id   120e62641b1932e1eb6c8b2539ee1c0d
#
_cell.length_a   1.000
_cell.length_b   1.000
_cell.length_c   1.000
_cell.angle_alpha   90.00
_cell.angle_beta   90.00
_cell.angle_gamma   90.00
#
_symmetry.space_group_name_H-M   'P 1'
#
loop_
_entity.id
_entity.type
_entity.pdbx_description
1 polymer ?
#
loop_
_entity_poly.entity_id
_entity_poly.type
_entity_poly.pdbx_seq_one_letter_code
_entity_poly.pdbx_strand_id
1 'polypeptide(L)'
;GDVYKRQIHRRYPDVAILIPDSMGRACGGLCASCQRMYDFQSERLNFNFEELKPKESWDKRLRKLMEYFENDTQLRDILITGGDALMSQNKTLRNILKAVYKMAVRKRNANLHRAEGEKYAELQRVRLGSRLPVYLPMRINDELLEILREFKEKASAVGVSQFLIQTHFQTPLEVTPEARKAIRKILAAGWTITNQLVYNVAASRRGHTAKLRKVLNGLGVLCYYTCLLY
;
A
#
# COMPACT_ATOMS: atom_id res chain seq x y z
N GLY A 1 2.51 -9.30 14.23
CA GLY A 1 3.68 -10.08 13.82
C GLY A 1 3.59 -10.64 12.42
N ASP A 2 4.65 -11.33 12.00
CA ASP A 2 4.71 -12.02 10.72
C ASP A 2 3.79 -13.24 10.73
N VAL A 3 2.83 -13.28 9.84
CA VAL A 3 1.88 -14.40 9.77
C VAL A 3 2.29 -15.42 8.69
N TYR A 4 2.95 -14.98 7.63
CA TYR A 4 3.35 -15.84 6.52
C TYR A 4 4.68 -15.41 5.91
N LYS A 5 5.76 -16.13 6.22
CA LYS A 5 7.11 -15.98 5.61
C LYS A 5 7.53 -14.51 5.35
N ARG A 6 7.28 -13.62 6.30
CA ARG A 6 7.56 -12.17 6.24
C ARG A 6 6.85 -11.40 5.10
N GLN A 7 5.87 -12.01 4.42
CA GLN A 7 5.13 -11.38 3.33
C GLN A 7 3.72 -10.91 3.73
N ILE A 8 3.19 -11.43 4.85
CA ILE A 8 1.95 -10.96 5.44
C ILE A 8 2.24 -10.55 6.87
N HIS A 9 1.95 -9.27 7.16
CA HIS A 9 2.01 -8.74 8.52
C HIS A 9 0.60 -8.40 8.98
N ARG A 10 0.28 -8.76 10.21
CA ARG A 10 -1.00 -8.43 10.85
C ARG A 10 -0.77 -7.82 12.21
N ARG A 11 -1.42 -6.69 12.45
CA ARG A 11 -1.51 -6.05 13.76
C ARG A 11 -2.95 -6.08 14.28
N TYR A 12 -3.91 -6.00 13.36
CA TYR A 12 -5.34 -6.04 13.64
C TYR A 12 -5.98 -7.25 12.94
N PRO A 13 -7.08 -7.81 13.47
CA PRO A 13 -7.69 -9.01 12.93
C PRO A 13 -8.30 -8.82 11.53
N ASP A 14 -8.74 -7.61 11.21
CA ASP A 14 -9.41 -7.25 9.95
C ASP A 14 -8.48 -6.65 8.90
N VAL A 15 -7.20 -6.39 9.25
CA VAL A 15 -6.22 -5.72 8.39
C VAL A 15 -5.00 -6.60 8.15
N ALA A 16 -4.57 -6.70 6.90
CA ALA A 16 -3.32 -7.33 6.53
C ALA A 16 -2.44 -6.41 5.68
N ILE A 17 -1.14 -6.49 5.89
CA ILE A 17 -0.14 -5.88 5.02
C ILE A 17 0.39 -6.98 4.12
N LEU A 18 0.25 -6.79 2.80
CA LEU A 18 0.84 -7.64 1.77
C LEU A 18 2.16 -7.02 1.30
N ILE A 19 3.25 -7.75 1.44
CA ILE A 19 4.59 -7.35 1.01
C ILE A 19 4.97 -8.13 -0.24
N PRO A 20 4.87 -7.54 -1.44
CA PRO A 20 5.26 -8.22 -2.67
C PRO A 20 6.79 -8.36 -2.77
N ASP A 21 7.25 -9.55 -3.09
CA ASP A 21 8.68 -9.81 -3.33
C ASP A 21 9.22 -9.08 -4.54
N SER A 22 8.37 -8.93 -5.56
CA SER A 22 8.74 -8.32 -6.83
C SER A 22 9.17 -6.85 -6.71
N MET A 23 8.79 -6.21 -5.61
CA MET A 23 9.27 -4.86 -5.30
C MET A 23 10.68 -4.89 -4.72
N GLY A 24 11.20 -6.10 -4.51
CA GLY A 24 12.42 -6.28 -3.75
C GLY A 24 12.26 -5.59 -2.39
N ARG A 25 13.31 -5.13 -1.82
CA ARG A 25 13.25 -4.16 -0.72
C ARG A 25 13.57 -2.76 -1.25
N ALA A 26 13.51 -2.59 -2.56
CA ALA A 26 13.82 -1.34 -3.22
C ALA A 26 12.76 -0.29 -2.94
N CYS A 27 13.18 0.76 -2.33
CA CYS A 27 12.45 2.00 -2.21
C CYS A 27 13.45 3.13 -2.38
N GLY A 28 13.19 4.06 -3.30
CA GLY A 28 14.05 5.24 -3.50
C GLY A 28 13.90 6.31 -2.42
N GLY A 29 13.00 6.11 -1.45
CA GLY A 29 12.59 7.18 -0.54
C GLY A 29 13.53 7.50 0.61
N LEU A 30 14.46 6.62 0.98
CA LEU A 30 15.43 6.78 2.08
C LEU A 30 14.87 7.52 3.31
N CYS A 31 13.63 7.16 3.71
CA CYS A 31 12.97 7.85 4.81
C CYS A 31 13.66 7.54 6.15
N ALA A 32 14.09 8.58 6.87
CA ALA A 32 14.71 8.44 8.18
C ALA A 32 13.83 7.68 9.20
N SER A 33 12.52 7.68 8.97
CA SER A 33 11.52 6.97 9.77
C SER A 33 11.25 5.54 9.29
N CYS A 34 11.95 5.06 8.27
CA CYS A 34 11.73 3.73 7.75
C CYS A 34 12.45 2.69 8.60
N GLN A 35 11.69 1.80 9.22
CA GLN A 35 12.26 0.70 10.02
C GLN A 35 13.29 -0.14 9.23
N ARG A 36 13.16 -0.19 7.90
CA ARG A 36 14.11 -0.87 7.01
C ARG A 36 15.45 -0.17 6.87
N MET A 37 15.49 1.15 7.08
CA MET A 37 16.77 1.88 7.14
C MET A 37 17.60 1.49 8.35
N TYR A 38 16.94 1.21 9.48
CA TYR A 38 17.64 0.68 10.66
C TYR A 38 18.25 -0.69 10.36
N ASP A 39 17.54 -1.50 9.58
CA ASP A 39 18.06 -2.79 9.12
C ASP A 39 19.30 -2.61 8.22
N PHE A 40 19.36 -1.59 7.37
CA PHE A 40 20.53 -1.28 6.54
C PHE A 40 21.69 -0.67 7.32
N GLN A 41 21.41 0.10 8.37
CA GLN A 41 22.40 0.78 9.18
C GLN A 41 22.94 -0.10 10.31
N SER A 42 22.21 -1.13 10.71
CA SER A 42 22.70 -2.06 11.71
C SER A 42 23.73 -3.01 11.08
N GLU A 43 24.95 -3.00 11.57
CA GLU A 43 26.04 -3.91 11.18
C GLU A 43 25.69 -5.41 11.34
N ARG A 44 24.53 -5.70 11.93
CA ARG A 44 23.97 -7.06 12.07
C ARG A 44 23.50 -7.67 10.76
N LEU A 45 23.46 -6.89 9.69
CA LEU A 45 23.01 -7.34 8.38
C LEU A 45 24.19 -7.68 7.49
N ASN A 46 24.91 -8.71 7.85
CA ASN A 46 25.58 -9.56 6.87
C ASN A 46 24.48 -10.21 6.04
N PHE A 47 23.99 -9.47 5.03
CA PHE A 47 23.04 -10.02 4.06
C PHE A 47 23.74 -11.11 3.24
N ASN A 48 23.51 -12.33 3.61
CA ASN A 48 23.71 -13.42 2.68
C ASN A 48 22.55 -13.38 1.67
N PHE A 49 22.76 -12.70 0.55
CA PHE A 49 21.73 -12.58 -0.51
C PHE A 49 21.28 -13.94 -1.03
N GLU A 50 22.12 -14.96 -0.95
CA GLU A 50 21.80 -16.34 -1.37
C GLU A 50 20.75 -16.97 -0.45
N GLU A 51 20.83 -16.75 0.86
CA GLU A 51 19.82 -17.22 1.82
C GLU A 51 18.50 -16.48 1.72
N LEU A 52 18.54 -15.24 1.21
CA LEU A 52 17.35 -14.41 1.01
C LEU A 52 16.66 -14.66 -0.33
N LYS A 53 17.31 -15.40 -1.25
CA LYS A 53 16.68 -15.76 -2.52
C LYS A 53 15.46 -16.65 -2.26
N PRO A 54 14.30 -16.26 -2.79
CA PRO A 54 13.10 -17.05 -2.62
C PRO A 54 13.25 -18.41 -3.31
N LYS A 55 13.00 -19.49 -2.58
CA LYS A 55 13.03 -20.87 -3.12
C LYS A 55 11.90 -21.19 -4.09
N GLU A 56 10.86 -20.35 -4.14
CA GLU A 56 9.67 -20.53 -5.00
C GLU A 56 9.49 -19.31 -5.90
N SER A 57 8.90 -19.54 -7.09
CA SER A 57 8.54 -18.45 -8.00
C SER A 57 7.54 -17.48 -7.36
N TRP A 58 7.58 -16.22 -7.79
CA TRP A 58 6.65 -15.20 -7.31
C TRP A 58 5.19 -15.60 -7.50
N ASP A 59 4.83 -16.14 -8.66
CA ASP A 59 3.46 -16.53 -8.98
C ASP A 59 2.94 -17.64 -8.05
N LYS A 60 3.80 -18.60 -7.69
CA LYS A 60 3.45 -19.66 -6.74
C LYS A 60 3.22 -19.09 -5.34
N ARG A 61 4.08 -18.16 -4.91
CA ARG A 61 3.94 -17.49 -3.62
C ARG A 61 2.69 -16.60 -3.58
N LEU A 62 2.43 -15.82 -4.62
CA LEU A 62 1.25 -14.97 -4.70
C LEU A 62 -0.04 -15.79 -4.59
N ARG A 63 -0.10 -16.97 -5.21
CA ARG A 63 -1.24 -17.88 -5.06
C ARG A 63 -1.45 -18.32 -3.61
N LYS A 64 -0.39 -18.73 -2.91
CA LYS A 64 -0.46 -19.11 -1.49
C LYS A 64 -0.90 -17.96 -0.58
N LEU A 65 -0.43 -16.73 -0.88
CA LEU A 65 -0.83 -15.53 -0.15
C LEU A 65 -2.32 -15.22 -0.36
N MET A 66 -2.81 -15.37 -1.58
CA MET A 66 -4.22 -15.17 -1.89
C MET A 66 -5.11 -16.25 -1.27
N GLU A 67 -4.67 -17.50 -1.25
CA GLU A 67 -5.35 -18.61 -0.56
C GLU A 67 -5.45 -18.33 0.96
N TYR A 68 -4.37 -17.84 1.57
CA TYR A 68 -4.42 -17.41 2.97
C TYR A 68 -5.48 -16.32 3.21
N PHE A 69 -5.55 -15.30 2.36
CA PHE A 69 -6.56 -14.24 2.48
C PHE A 69 -7.98 -14.72 2.21
N GLU A 70 -8.14 -15.66 1.30
CA GLU A 70 -9.44 -16.27 0.97
C GLU A 70 -10.02 -17.04 2.15
N ASN A 71 -9.18 -17.77 2.88
CA ASN A 71 -9.57 -18.57 4.06
C ASN A 71 -9.65 -17.75 5.36
N ASP A 72 -9.26 -16.49 5.33
CA ASP A 72 -9.32 -15.63 6.52
C ASP A 72 -10.74 -15.14 6.78
N THR A 73 -11.26 -15.41 7.98
CA THR A 73 -12.65 -15.12 8.35
C THR A 73 -12.93 -13.64 8.64
N GLN A 74 -11.89 -12.83 8.90
CA GLN A 74 -12.02 -11.47 9.43
C GLN A 74 -11.48 -10.38 8.51
N LEU A 75 -10.70 -10.75 7.48
CA LEU A 75 -9.99 -9.79 6.62
C LEU A 75 -10.95 -8.93 5.80
N ARG A 76 -10.85 -7.60 5.99
CA ARG A 76 -11.59 -6.55 5.26
C ARG A 76 -10.71 -5.56 4.52
N ASP A 77 -9.44 -5.43 4.91
CA ASP A 77 -8.53 -4.37 4.46
C ASP A 77 -7.15 -4.94 4.14
N ILE A 78 -6.68 -4.70 2.92
CA ILE A 78 -5.34 -5.09 2.48
C ILE A 78 -4.54 -3.83 2.15
N LEU A 79 -3.42 -3.64 2.84
CA LEU A 79 -2.39 -2.66 2.50
C LEU A 79 -1.25 -3.35 1.73
N ILE A 80 -1.10 -3.03 0.47
CA ILE A 80 0.03 -3.47 -0.36
C ILE A 80 1.16 -2.47 -0.18
N THR A 81 2.26 -2.89 0.43
CA THR A 81 3.43 -2.05 0.72
C THR A 81 4.65 -2.93 1.04
N GLY A 82 5.71 -2.35 1.57
CA GLY A 82 6.86 -3.13 2.02
C GLY A 82 8.13 -2.97 1.16
N GLY A 83 8.36 -1.87 0.73
CA GLY A 83 9.08 -0.96 -0.07
C GLY A 83 8.08 0.10 -0.49
N ASP A 84 7.94 0.34 -1.73
CA ASP A 84 6.95 1.25 -2.28
C ASP A 84 6.09 0.49 -3.30
N ALA A 85 4.78 0.47 -3.11
CA ALA A 85 3.87 -0.31 -3.97
C ALA A 85 3.95 0.11 -5.45
N LEU A 86 4.18 1.38 -5.73
CA LEU A 86 4.22 1.91 -7.09
C LEU A 86 5.60 1.85 -7.74
N MET A 87 6.65 1.41 -7.01
CA MET A 87 7.96 1.08 -7.58
C MET A 87 7.93 -0.17 -8.44
N SER A 88 6.96 -1.04 -8.26
CA SER A 88 6.78 -2.22 -9.09
C SER A 88 6.58 -1.85 -10.56
N GLN A 89 7.08 -2.71 -11.45
CA GLN A 89 6.73 -2.61 -12.86
C GLN A 89 5.22 -2.73 -13.04
N ASN A 90 4.68 -2.05 -14.03
CA ASN A 90 3.24 -2.05 -14.31
C ASN A 90 2.67 -3.47 -14.47
N LYS A 91 3.37 -4.36 -15.18
CA LYS A 91 2.99 -5.76 -15.33
C LYS A 91 2.84 -6.48 -13.98
N THR A 92 3.79 -6.26 -13.08
CA THR A 92 3.79 -6.87 -11.75
C THR A 92 2.66 -6.33 -10.88
N LEU A 93 2.48 -5.01 -10.86
CA LEU A 93 1.38 -4.38 -10.12
C LEU A 93 0.01 -4.86 -10.63
N ARG A 94 -0.17 -4.94 -11.96
CA ARG A 94 -1.38 -5.49 -12.58
C ARG A 94 -1.65 -6.93 -12.14
N ASN A 95 -0.62 -7.77 -12.08
CA ASN A 95 -0.75 -9.17 -11.64
C ASN A 95 -1.16 -9.26 -10.16
N ILE A 96 -0.57 -8.44 -9.29
CA ILE A 96 -0.93 -8.40 -7.86
C ILE A 96 -2.38 -7.97 -7.69
N LEU A 97 -2.79 -6.87 -8.31
CA LEU A 97 -4.16 -6.35 -8.22
C LEU A 97 -5.17 -7.34 -8.82
N LYS A 98 -4.83 -7.98 -9.93
CA LYS A 98 -5.66 -9.06 -10.51
C LYS A 98 -5.82 -10.25 -9.57
N ALA A 99 -4.76 -10.63 -8.86
CA ALA A 99 -4.82 -11.71 -7.88
C ALA A 99 -5.71 -11.34 -6.68
N VAL A 100 -5.59 -10.12 -6.17
CA VAL A 100 -6.45 -9.59 -5.09
C VAL A 100 -7.91 -9.55 -5.52
N TYR A 101 -8.20 -9.07 -6.74
CA TYR A 101 -9.55 -9.09 -7.30
C TYR A 101 -10.13 -10.51 -7.37
N LYS A 102 -9.38 -11.47 -7.95
CA LYS A 102 -9.81 -12.86 -8.05
C LYS A 102 -10.07 -13.49 -6.69
N MET A 103 -9.25 -13.19 -5.69
CA MET A 103 -9.42 -13.62 -4.31
C MET A 103 -10.73 -13.07 -3.74
N ALA A 104 -11.01 -11.77 -3.92
CA ALA A 104 -12.26 -11.15 -3.46
C ALA A 104 -13.50 -11.80 -4.10
N VAL A 105 -13.44 -12.09 -5.41
CA VAL A 105 -14.51 -12.81 -6.13
C VAL A 105 -14.76 -14.19 -5.52
N ARG A 106 -13.71 -14.99 -5.32
CA ARG A 106 -13.84 -16.36 -4.77
C ARG A 106 -14.41 -16.32 -3.36
N LYS A 107 -13.92 -15.39 -2.52
CA LYS A 107 -14.39 -15.22 -1.14
C LYS A 107 -15.88 -14.86 -1.09
N ARG A 108 -16.31 -13.93 -1.93
CA ARG A 108 -17.73 -13.56 -2.05
C ARG A 108 -18.60 -14.72 -2.55
N ASN A 109 -18.15 -15.43 -3.59
CA ASN A 109 -18.89 -16.57 -4.13
C ASN A 109 -19.01 -17.71 -3.09
N ALA A 110 -17.96 -17.97 -2.32
CA ALA A 110 -18.02 -18.95 -1.22
C ALA A 110 -19.04 -18.56 -0.15
N ASN A 111 -19.21 -17.26 0.14
CA ASN A 111 -20.20 -16.78 1.09
C ASN A 111 -21.65 -16.99 0.63
N LEU A 112 -21.91 -17.12 -0.66
CA LEU A 112 -23.26 -17.44 -1.17
C LEU A 112 -23.75 -18.82 -0.71
N HIS A 113 -22.82 -19.72 -0.40
CA HIS A 113 -23.11 -21.09 0.03
C HIS A 113 -22.96 -21.29 1.55
N ARG A 114 -22.64 -20.23 2.32
CA ARG A 114 -22.51 -20.28 3.78
C ARG A 114 -23.78 -19.79 4.47
N ALA A 115 -24.12 -20.40 5.60
CA ALA A 115 -25.17 -19.87 6.47
C ALA A 115 -24.81 -18.47 6.99
N GLU A 116 -25.80 -17.67 7.37
CA GLU A 116 -25.61 -16.24 7.71
C GLU A 116 -24.56 -16.04 8.83
N GLY A 117 -24.56 -16.90 9.85
CA GLY A 117 -23.59 -16.83 10.96
C GLY A 117 -22.19 -17.38 10.64
N GLU A 118 -22.01 -18.00 9.47
CA GLU A 118 -20.76 -18.64 9.05
C GLU A 118 -20.04 -17.88 7.91
N LYS A 119 -20.61 -16.78 7.45
CA LYS A 119 -20.03 -15.96 6.39
C LYS A 119 -18.72 -15.34 6.84
N TYR A 120 -17.73 -15.38 5.96
CA TYR A 120 -16.45 -14.69 6.16
C TYR A 120 -16.59 -13.20 5.81
N ALA A 121 -15.80 -12.37 6.48
CA ALA A 121 -15.68 -10.97 6.10
C ALA A 121 -15.21 -10.84 4.65
N GLU A 122 -15.86 -9.99 3.87
CA GLU A 122 -15.48 -9.69 2.48
C GLU A 122 -14.53 -8.50 2.43
N LEU A 123 -13.71 -8.46 1.38
CA LEU A 123 -12.75 -7.37 1.18
C LEU A 123 -13.49 -6.06 0.88
N GLN A 124 -13.27 -5.05 1.69
CA GLN A 124 -13.90 -3.73 1.59
C GLN A 124 -12.92 -2.63 1.16
N ARG A 125 -11.64 -2.79 1.51
CA ARG A 125 -10.62 -1.75 1.31
C ARG A 125 -9.34 -2.33 0.73
N VAL A 126 -8.81 -1.63 -0.28
CA VAL A 126 -7.47 -1.88 -0.82
C VAL A 126 -6.66 -0.60 -0.77
N ARG A 127 -5.48 -0.68 -0.18
CA ARG A 127 -4.54 0.43 -0.04
C ARG A 127 -3.21 0.11 -0.71
N LEU A 128 -2.65 1.09 -1.40
CA LEU A 128 -1.28 1.03 -1.92
C LEU A 128 -0.43 2.03 -1.13
N GLY A 129 0.55 1.54 -0.40
CA GLY A 129 1.50 2.39 0.33
C GLY A 129 2.60 2.87 -0.61
N SER A 130 2.65 4.16 -0.89
CA SER A 130 3.63 4.73 -1.83
C SER A 130 4.01 6.16 -1.46
N ARG A 131 5.29 6.44 -1.52
CA ARG A 131 5.82 7.81 -1.43
C ARG A 131 6.24 8.38 -2.80
N LEU A 132 6.00 7.65 -3.91
CA LEU A 132 6.32 8.12 -5.26
C LEU A 132 5.63 9.43 -5.65
N PRO A 133 4.37 9.71 -5.24
CA PRO A 133 3.78 11.03 -5.49
C PRO A 133 4.59 12.19 -4.91
N VAL A 134 5.47 11.92 -3.93
CA VAL A 134 6.34 12.91 -3.27
C VAL A 134 7.65 13.08 -4.03
N TYR A 135 8.44 12.02 -4.18
CA TYR A 135 9.82 12.11 -4.66
C TYR A 135 10.03 11.72 -6.13
N LEU A 136 9.08 11.02 -6.73
CA LEU A 136 9.11 10.65 -8.16
C LEU A 136 7.70 10.76 -8.77
N PRO A 137 7.05 11.95 -8.75
CA PRO A 137 5.68 12.12 -9.22
C PRO A 137 5.47 11.77 -10.69
N MET A 138 6.54 11.80 -11.52
CA MET A 138 6.50 11.40 -12.93
C MET A 138 6.16 9.92 -13.14
N ARG A 139 6.36 9.07 -12.12
CA ARG A 139 5.94 7.67 -12.14
C ARG A 139 4.42 7.51 -12.24
N ILE A 140 3.67 8.53 -11.84
CA ILE A 140 2.20 8.57 -11.97
C ILE A 140 1.84 8.91 -13.42
N ASN A 141 2.10 7.98 -14.31
CA ASN A 141 1.84 8.06 -15.73
C ASN A 141 0.49 7.43 -16.12
N ASP A 142 0.10 7.62 -17.37
CA ASP A 142 -1.23 7.21 -17.83
C ASP A 142 -1.43 5.69 -17.83
N GLU A 143 -0.37 4.91 -18.11
CA GLU A 143 -0.42 3.44 -18.01
C GLU A 143 -0.68 2.95 -16.58
N LEU A 144 -0.01 3.55 -15.58
CA LEU A 144 -0.28 3.25 -14.18
C LEU A 144 -1.73 3.61 -13.80
N LEU A 145 -2.20 4.77 -14.23
CA LEU A 145 -3.56 5.22 -13.92
C LEU A 145 -4.62 4.31 -14.55
N GLU A 146 -4.34 3.78 -15.73
CA GLU A 146 -5.23 2.81 -16.38
C GLU A 146 -5.34 1.52 -15.55
N ILE A 147 -4.21 1.01 -15.03
CA ILE A 147 -4.19 -0.15 -14.12
C ILE A 147 -5.06 0.12 -12.88
N LEU A 148 -4.93 1.31 -12.30
CA LEU A 148 -5.70 1.71 -11.12
C LEU A 148 -7.20 1.80 -11.41
N ARG A 149 -7.59 2.38 -12.54
CA ARG A 149 -9.01 2.47 -12.97
C ARG A 149 -9.60 1.09 -13.23
N GLU A 150 -8.91 0.27 -14.03
CA GLU A 150 -9.33 -1.09 -14.35
C GLU A 150 -9.55 -1.93 -13.08
N PHE A 151 -8.63 -1.85 -12.14
CA PHE A 151 -8.77 -2.56 -10.87
C PHE A 151 -9.97 -2.05 -10.06
N LYS A 152 -10.10 -0.72 -9.93
CA LYS A 152 -11.21 -0.12 -9.19
C LYS A 152 -12.56 -0.52 -9.77
N GLU A 153 -12.74 -0.43 -11.08
CA GLU A 153 -13.98 -0.82 -11.76
C GLU A 153 -14.36 -2.27 -11.46
N LYS A 154 -13.42 -3.20 -11.66
CA LYS A 154 -13.65 -4.63 -11.42
C LYS A 154 -13.91 -4.95 -9.95
N ALA A 155 -13.11 -4.38 -9.04
CA ALA A 155 -13.21 -4.68 -7.63
C ALA A 155 -14.45 -4.03 -6.98
N SER A 156 -14.89 -2.87 -7.46
CA SER A 156 -16.15 -2.24 -7.01
C SER A 156 -17.35 -3.12 -7.30
N ALA A 157 -17.38 -3.79 -8.44
CA ALA A 157 -18.47 -4.70 -8.83
C ALA A 157 -18.61 -5.91 -7.87
N VAL A 158 -17.57 -6.24 -7.11
CA VAL A 158 -17.57 -7.35 -6.14
C VAL A 158 -17.53 -6.88 -4.69
N GLY A 159 -17.87 -5.61 -4.42
CA GLY A 159 -18.11 -5.11 -3.06
C GLY A 159 -16.93 -4.36 -2.43
N VAL A 160 -15.78 -4.25 -3.10
CA VAL A 160 -14.69 -3.39 -2.61
C VAL A 160 -15.10 -1.93 -2.79
N SER A 161 -15.20 -1.19 -1.70
CA SER A 161 -15.74 0.18 -1.70
C SER A 161 -14.68 1.27 -1.52
N GLN A 162 -13.48 0.92 -1.04
CA GLN A 162 -12.45 1.89 -0.70
C GLN A 162 -11.12 1.56 -1.38
N PHE A 163 -10.62 2.52 -2.16
CA PHE A 163 -9.38 2.45 -2.93
C PHE A 163 -8.49 3.63 -2.56
N LEU A 164 -7.37 3.36 -1.89
CA LEU A 164 -6.54 4.42 -1.32
C LEU A 164 -5.08 4.31 -1.75
N ILE A 165 -4.49 5.45 -2.06
CA ILE A 165 -3.04 5.64 -2.06
C ILE A 165 -2.67 6.25 -0.71
N GLN A 166 -1.94 5.49 0.10
CA GLN A 166 -1.43 5.96 1.39
C GLN A 166 -0.03 6.51 1.18
N THR A 167 0.14 7.82 1.30
CA THR A 167 1.39 8.53 1.04
C THR A 167 1.96 9.20 2.27
N HIS A 168 3.16 9.78 2.14
CA HIS A 168 3.92 10.38 3.23
C HIS A 168 4.58 11.70 2.80
N PHE A 169 3.79 12.77 2.71
CA PHE A 169 4.32 14.13 2.66
C PHE A 169 4.73 14.56 4.06
N GLN A 170 5.94 15.03 4.21
CA GLN A 170 6.52 15.45 5.49
C GLN A 170 6.63 16.97 5.62
N THR A 171 6.68 17.68 4.49
CA THR A 171 6.85 19.14 4.45
C THR A 171 6.03 19.75 3.31
N PRO A 172 5.53 21.00 3.45
CA PRO A 172 4.89 21.71 2.36
C PRO A 172 5.79 21.89 1.12
N LEU A 173 7.12 21.86 1.29
CA LEU A 173 8.09 21.98 0.20
C LEU A 173 8.08 20.77 -0.75
N GLU A 174 7.63 19.61 -0.28
CA GLU A 174 7.47 18.42 -1.12
C GLU A 174 6.24 18.51 -2.05
N VAL A 175 5.37 19.48 -1.84
CA VAL A 175 4.16 19.67 -2.67
C VAL A 175 4.53 20.52 -3.90
N THR A 176 5.43 19.99 -4.72
CA THR A 176 5.89 20.60 -5.98
C THR A 176 4.77 20.66 -7.03
N PRO A 177 4.93 21.43 -8.12
CA PRO A 177 3.97 21.44 -9.24
C PRO A 177 3.73 20.03 -9.80
N GLU A 178 4.77 19.21 -9.92
CA GLU A 178 4.70 17.83 -10.41
C GLU A 178 3.95 16.92 -9.43
N ALA A 179 4.19 17.06 -8.13
CA ALA A 179 3.45 16.33 -7.09
C ALA A 179 1.96 16.73 -7.11
N ARG A 180 1.64 18.01 -7.28
CA ARG A 180 0.25 18.47 -7.44
C ARG A 180 -0.42 17.85 -8.66
N LYS A 181 0.29 17.75 -9.79
CA LYS A 181 -0.20 17.10 -11.01
C LYS A 181 -0.46 15.60 -10.77
N ALA A 182 0.47 14.90 -10.11
CA ALA A 182 0.32 13.49 -9.75
C ALA A 182 -0.90 13.26 -8.83
N ILE A 183 -1.07 14.09 -7.80
CA ILE A 183 -2.23 14.04 -6.90
C ILE A 183 -3.53 14.16 -7.69
N ARG A 184 -3.65 15.19 -8.55
CA ARG A 184 -4.87 15.38 -9.37
C ARG A 184 -5.16 14.18 -10.28
N LYS A 185 -4.12 13.61 -10.91
CA LYS A 185 -4.26 12.41 -11.76
C LYS A 185 -4.78 11.20 -10.98
N ILE A 186 -4.27 10.94 -9.77
CA ILE A 186 -4.72 9.84 -8.91
C ILE A 186 -6.20 10.06 -8.49
N LEU A 187 -6.54 11.28 -8.07
CA LEU A 187 -7.92 11.61 -7.69
C LEU A 187 -8.87 11.48 -8.89
N ALA A 188 -8.45 11.92 -10.09
CA ALA A 188 -9.23 11.75 -11.33
C ALA A 188 -9.38 10.27 -11.76
N ALA A 189 -8.46 9.40 -11.34
CA ALA A 189 -8.62 7.95 -11.49
C ALA A 189 -9.59 7.34 -10.46
N GLY A 190 -10.16 8.17 -9.57
CA GLY A 190 -11.16 7.79 -8.58
C GLY A 190 -10.58 7.12 -7.33
N TRP A 191 -9.27 7.22 -7.10
CA TRP A 191 -8.64 6.77 -5.88
C TRP A 191 -8.54 7.90 -4.86
N THR A 192 -8.77 7.58 -3.60
CA THR A 192 -8.57 8.52 -2.49
C THR A 192 -7.10 8.54 -2.11
N ILE A 193 -6.59 9.70 -1.71
CA ILE A 193 -5.22 9.83 -1.21
C ILE A 193 -5.27 10.18 0.27
N THR A 194 -4.56 9.40 1.08
CA THR A 194 -4.38 9.68 2.50
C THR A 194 -2.92 9.98 2.79
N ASN A 195 -2.66 10.96 3.64
CA ASN A 195 -1.30 11.28 4.08
C ASN A 195 -1.07 10.82 5.52
N GLN A 196 0.02 10.10 5.71
CA GLN A 196 0.55 9.77 7.02
C GLN A 196 1.78 10.65 7.27
N LEU A 197 1.69 11.54 8.24
CA LEU A 197 2.81 12.34 8.69
C LEU A 197 3.62 11.55 9.73
N VAL A 198 4.92 11.44 9.54
CA VAL A 198 5.83 10.97 10.58
C VAL A 198 6.44 12.20 11.26
N TYR A 199 6.24 12.29 12.56
CA TYR A 199 6.71 13.43 13.35
C TYR A 199 8.23 13.35 13.52
N ASN A 200 8.91 14.42 13.15
CA ASN A 200 10.36 14.57 13.28
C ASN A 200 10.69 16.03 13.66
N VAL A 201 11.96 16.32 13.91
CA VAL A 201 12.40 17.65 14.32
C VAL A 201 11.93 18.74 13.32
N ALA A 202 11.99 18.49 12.03
CA ALA A 202 11.55 19.46 11.01
C ALA A 202 10.02 19.65 11.05
N ALA A 203 9.25 18.57 11.19
CA ALA A 203 7.78 18.62 11.25
C ALA A 203 7.25 19.19 12.59
N SER A 204 8.08 19.27 13.63
CA SER A 204 7.71 19.85 14.94
C SER A 204 7.83 21.38 15.01
N ARG A 205 8.36 22.03 13.98
CA ARG A 205 8.44 23.49 13.93
C ARG A 205 7.04 24.12 13.98
N ARG A 206 6.92 25.22 14.73
CA ARG A 206 5.66 25.95 14.89
C ARG A 206 5.00 26.26 13.54
N GLY A 207 3.75 25.92 13.38
CA GLY A 207 2.96 26.17 12.16
C GLY A 207 3.25 25.24 10.98
N HIS A 208 4.31 24.42 11.01
CA HIS A 208 4.73 23.57 9.90
C HIS A 208 3.65 22.54 9.54
N THR A 209 3.20 21.76 10.53
CA THR A 209 2.17 20.74 10.33
C THR A 209 0.83 21.34 9.91
N ALA A 210 0.45 22.48 10.48
CA ALA A 210 -0.77 23.18 10.10
C ALA A 210 -0.72 23.63 8.63
N LYS A 211 0.41 24.20 8.19
CA LYS A 211 0.62 24.59 6.79
C LYS A 211 0.59 23.39 5.85
N LEU A 212 1.25 22.28 6.20
CA LEU A 212 1.24 21.06 5.40
C LEU A 212 -0.18 20.53 5.24
N ARG A 213 -0.93 20.39 6.33
CA ARG A 213 -2.33 19.91 6.31
C ARG A 213 -3.22 20.81 5.47
N LYS A 214 -3.10 22.14 5.61
CA LYS A 214 -3.87 23.10 4.82
C LYS A 214 -3.61 22.93 3.32
N VAL A 215 -2.33 22.80 2.92
CA VAL A 215 -1.96 22.62 1.51
C VAL A 215 -2.47 21.28 0.97
N LEU A 216 -2.29 20.19 1.71
CA LEU A 216 -2.73 18.85 1.29
C LEU A 216 -4.26 18.74 1.20
N ASN A 217 -4.98 19.25 2.21
CA ASN A 217 -6.45 19.26 2.21
C ASN A 217 -7.00 20.09 1.04
N GLY A 218 -6.37 21.23 0.72
CA GLY A 218 -6.73 22.03 -0.45
C GLY A 218 -6.53 21.31 -1.80
N LEU A 219 -5.75 20.23 -1.82
CA LEU A 219 -5.56 19.37 -3.00
C LEU A 219 -6.43 18.12 -2.99
N GLY A 220 -7.24 17.91 -1.95
CA GLY A 220 -8.07 16.71 -1.80
C GLY A 220 -7.35 15.52 -1.16
N VAL A 221 -6.18 15.73 -0.55
CA VAL A 221 -5.45 14.71 0.21
C VAL A 221 -5.91 14.73 1.66
N LEU A 222 -6.37 13.58 2.15
CA LEU A 222 -6.83 13.44 3.54
C LEU A 222 -5.65 13.24 4.48
N CYS A 223 -5.49 14.13 5.45
CA CYS A 223 -4.48 14.01 6.51
C CYS A 223 -4.96 13.03 7.57
N TYR A 224 -4.70 11.76 7.34
CA TYR A 224 -5.30 10.64 8.05
C TYR A 224 -4.62 10.34 9.40
N TYR A 225 -3.27 10.34 9.41
CA TYR A 225 -2.54 9.81 10.55
C TYR A 225 -1.25 10.59 10.84
N THR A 226 -0.93 10.75 12.12
CA THR A 226 0.38 11.27 12.56
C THR A 226 1.06 10.20 13.40
N CYS A 227 2.22 9.75 12.98
CA CYS A 227 3.04 8.76 13.66
C CYS A 227 4.12 9.47 14.49
N LEU A 228 4.23 9.12 15.75
CA LEU A 228 5.35 9.50 16.60
C LEU A 228 6.41 8.41 16.50
N LEU A 229 7.64 8.80 16.24
CA LEU A 229 8.80 7.93 16.40
C LEU A 229 9.33 8.11 17.79
N TYR A 230 9.47 7.01 18.47
CA TYR A 230 10.23 6.94 19.72
C TYR A 230 11.69 6.66 19.44
#